data_4bf3cbb37426f5364a7fd6d61e83ad86
#
_entry.id   4bf3cbb37426f5364a7fd6d61e83ad86
#
_cell.length_a   1.000
_cell.length_b   1.000
_cell.length_c   1.000
_cell.angle_alpha   90.00
_cell.angle_beta   90.00
_cell.angle_gamma   90.00
#
_symmetry.space_group_name_H-M   'P 1'
#
loop_
_entity.id
_entity.type
_entity.pdbx_description
1 polymer ?
#
loop_
_entity_poly.entity_id
_entity_poly.type
_entity_poly.pdbx_seq_one_letter_code
_entity_poly.pdbx_strand_id
1 'polypeptide(L)'
;MNNKKIKVAMVTNHFGITGIGTVIMNYCKALDKEKYDLTILAGQPISEKYEKECLENDIHLVTLPSRHGNPKDHYIALWKALRAGHYDIVHDHGSSSMMAIELTIAKLAGVKSRIAHSHNSNCPNMKVHKLLNPYFRTVYTKALACGQLAGNWLFGENNFEVLPNGFHTDDFTFSKKERDAVR
;
A
#
# COMPACT_ATOMS: atom_id res chain seq x y z
N MET A 1 22.73 -3.42 22.05
CA MET A 1 22.83 -3.94 20.66
C MET A 1 21.94 -3.05 19.80
N ASN A 2 22.49 -2.32 18.84
CA ASN A 2 21.69 -1.49 17.92
C ASN A 2 20.93 -2.44 16.98
N ASN A 3 19.69 -2.79 17.30
CA ASN A 3 18.87 -3.59 16.41
C ASN A 3 18.55 -2.73 15.17
N LYS A 4 19.09 -3.11 14.02
CA LYS A 4 18.76 -2.47 12.73
C LYS A 4 17.25 -2.59 12.49
N LYS A 5 16.56 -1.45 12.33
CA LYS A 5 15.13 -1.43 12.00
C LYS A 5 14.86 -2.13 10.66
N ILE A 6 13.72 -2.79 10.55
CA ILE A 6 13.24 -3.39 9.31
C ILE A 6 12.67 -2.28 8.44
N LYS A 7 13.21 -2.09 7.25
CA LYS A 7 12.76 -1.06 6.31
C LYS A 7 11.58 -1.55 5.48
N VAL A 8 10.44 -0.86 5.59
CA VAL A 8 9.21 -1.21 4.89
C VAL A 8 8.80 -0.07 3.96
N ALA A 9 8.61 -0.39 2.68
CA ALA A 9 7.99 0.51 1.71
C ALA A 9 6.54 0.12 1.47
N MET A 10 5.60 1.00 1.85
CA MET A 10 4.20 0.92 1.43
C MET A 10 4.07 1.57 0.06
N VAL A 11 3.62 0.82 -0.93
CA VAL A 11 3.49 1.31 -2.32
C VAL A 11 2.03 1.49 -2.68
N THR A 12 1.70 2.64 -3.26
CA THR A 12 0.35 2.91 -3.76
C THR A 12 0.39 3.88 -4.95
N ASN A 13 -0.52 3.70 -5.89
CA ASN A 13 -0.59 4.56 -7.07
C ASN A 13 -1.25 5.92 -6.83
N HIS A 14 -1.94 6.07 -5.72
CA HIS A 14 -2.66 7.27 -5.33
C HIS A 14 -2.78 7.34 -3.81
N PHE A 15 -2.41 8.48 -3.23
CA PHE A 15 -2.42 8.65 -1.77
C PHE A 15 -3.29 9.84 -1.37
N GLY A 16 -4.57 9.73 -1.72
CA GLY A 16 -5.62 10.65 -1.34
C GLY A 16 -6.45 10.12 -0.17
N ILE A 17 -7.45 10.92 0.27
CA ILE A 17 -8.44 10.51 1.29
C ILE A 17 -9.37 9.46 0.65
N THR A 18 -8.90 8.23 0.59
CA THR A 18 -9.57 7.06 0.03
C THR A 18 -9.47 5.89 1.00
N GLY A 19 -10.24 4.83 0.78
CA GLY A 19 -10.16 3.64 1.62
C GLY A 19 -8.74 3.08 1.72
N ILE A 20 -8.01 2.97 0.61
CA ILE A 20 -6.62 2.47 0.59
C ILE A 20 -5.69 3.42 1.34
N GLY A 21 -5.77 4.74 1.07
CA GLY A 21 -4.94 5.73 1.75
C GLY A 21 -5.14 5.73 3.27
N THR A 22 -6.40 5.64 3.72
CA THR A 22 -6.74 5.53 5.15
C THR A 22 -6.17 4.27 5.78
N VAL A 23 -6.28 3.13 5.12
CA VAL A 23 -5.74 1.84 5.62
C VAL A 23 -4.22 1.88 5.72
N ILE A 24 -3.52 2.41 4.72
CA ILE A 24 -2.06 2.57 4.75
C ILE A 24 -1.64 3.43 5.94
N MET A 25 -2.30 4.60 6.14
CA MET A 25 -2.00 5.47 7.28
C MET A 25 -2.24 4.79 8.63
N ASN A 26 -3.37 4.07 8.78
CA ASN A 26 -3.68 3.35 10.01
C ASN A 26 -2.64 2.28 10.31
N TYR A 27 -2.22 1.50 9.30
CA TYR A 27 -1.14 0.52 9.49
C TYR A 27 0.18 1.19 9.85
N CYS A 28 0.56 2.26 9.14
CA CYS A 28 1.78 2.98 9.45
C CYS A 28 1.78 3.57 10.86
N LYS A 29 0.65 4.06 11.36
CA LYS A 29 0.54 4.59 12.73
C LYS A 29 0.59 3.48 13.79
N ALA A 30 0.03 2.31 13.50
CA ALA A 30 -0.04 1.19 14.43
C ALA A 30 1.27 0.40 14.54
N LEU A 31 2.15 0.47 13.54
CA LEU A 31 3.42 -0.25 13.54
C LEU A 31 4.43 0.38 14.51
N ASP A 32 5.13 -0.48 15.26
CA ASP A 32 6.17 -0.11 16.21
C ASP A 32 7.36 0.58 15.52
N LYS A 33 7.55 1.87 15.78
CA LYS A 33 8.61 2.69 15.18
C LYS A 33 10.01 2.33 15.65
N GLU A 34 10.15 1.67 16.80
CA GLU A 34 11.45 1.16 17.25
C GLU A 34 11.91 -0.04 16.42
N LYS A 35 10.96 -0.78 15.85
CA LYS A 35 11.20 -1.99 15.07
C LYS A 35 11.21 -1.74 13.57
N TYR A 36 10.37 -0.81 13.09
CA TYR A 36 10.15 -0.56 11.67
C TYR A 36 10.54 0.86 11.27
N ASP A 37 11.23 0.98 10.14
CA ASP A 37 11.48 2.22 9.42
C ASP A 37 10.51 2.27 8.24
N LEU A 38 9.54 3.17 8.27
CA LEU A 38 8.39 3.19 7.38
C LEU A 38 8.52 4.27 6.32
N THR A 39 8.39 3.89 5.06
CA THR A 39 8.33 4.80 3.92
C THR A 39 7.07 4.54 3.11
N ILE A 40 6.34 5.57 2.72
CA ILE A 40 5.25 5.50 1.75
C ILE A 40 5.77 6.01 0.41
N LEU A 41 5.73 5.15 -0.62
CA LEU A 41 6.05 5.50 -2.01
C LEU A 41 4.73 5.66 -2.75
N ALA A 42 4.33 6.90 -3.01
CA ALA A 42 2.99 7.20 -3.51
C ALA A 42 2.99 8.01 -4.81
N GLY A 43 2.16 7.59 -5.78
CA GLY A 43 1.88 8.37 -6.98
C GLY A 43 0.99 9.58 -6.69
N GLN A 44 1.23 10.68 -7.39
CA GLN A 44 0.39 11.87 -7.31
C GLN A 44 -1.03 11.63 -7.85
N PRO A 45 -2.05 12.36 -7.34
CA PRO A 45 -1.98 13.38 -6.30
C PRO A 45 -1.90 12.80 -4.88
N ILE A 46 -1.30 13.55 -3.96
CA ILE A 46 -1.20 13.23 -2.55
C ILE A 46 -2.06 14.22 -1.74
N SER A 47 -2.72 13.77 -0.70
CA SER A 47 -3.51 14.62 0.18
C SER A 47 -2.60 15.38 1.16
N GLU A 48 -2.75 16.71 1.25
CA GLU A 48 -2.06 17.55 2.24
C GLU A 48 -2.24 17.05 3.67
N LYS A 49 -3.43 16.50 3.98
CA LYS A 49 -3.69 15.86 5.27
C LYS A 49 -2.71 14.73 5.54
N TYR A 50 -2.47 13.85 4.57
CA TYR A 50 -1.56 12.72 4.74
C TYR A 50 -0.09 13.11 4.70
N GLU A 51 0.28 14.16 3.97
CA GLU A 51 1.62 14.74 4.06
C GLU A 51 1.93 15.19 5.48
N LYS A 52 1.01 15.95 6.09
CA LYS A 52 1.12 16.39 7.48
C LYS A 52 1.16 15.23 8.48
N GLU A 53 0.25 14.25 8.33
CA GLU A 53 0.21 13.09 9.22
C GLU A 53 1.47 12.22 9.11
N CYS A 54 2.09 12.11 7.94
CA CYS A 54 3.37 11.42 7.78
C CYS A 54 4.48 12.10 8.59
N LEU A 55 4.58 13.43 8.53
CA LEU A 55 5.56 14.20 9.31
C LEU A 55 5.33 14.04 10.82
N GLU A 56 4.08 14.12 11.27
CA GLU A 56 3.70 14.01 12.69
C GLU A 56 3.97 12.61 13.28
N ASN A 57 4.02 11.57 12.43
CA ASN A 57 4.15 10.17 12.86
C ASN A 57 5.49 9.52 12.46
N ASP A 58 6.51 10.30 12.11
CA ASP A 58 7.83 9.78 11.70
C ASP A 58 7.73 8.72 10.58
N ILE A 59 6.94 9.06 9.53
CA ILE A 59 6.75 8.23 8.34
C ILE A 59 7.36 8.98 7.16
N HIS A 60 8.33 8.38 6.48
CA HIS A 60 8.91 8.96 5.29
C HIS A 60 7.91 8.91 4.12
N LEU A 61 7.73 10.03 3.43
CA LEU A 61 6.89 10.10 2.25
C LEU A 61 7.73 10.45 1.01
N VAL A 62 7.69 9.60 0.01
CA VAL A 62 8.34 9.82 -1.29
C VAL A 62 7.26 9.93 -2.36
N THR A 63 7.15 11.12 -2.93
CA THR A 63 6.19 11.43 -4.00
C THR A 63 6.72 10.96 -5.35
N LEU A 64 5.94 10.14 -6.04
CA LEU A 64 6.21 9.66 -7.38
C LEU A 64 5.36 10.44 -8.41
N PRO A 65 5.83 10.61 -9.67
CA PRO A 65 4.98 11.12 -10.74
C PRO A 65 3.67 10.35 -10.85
N SER A 66 2.60 10.99 -11.32
CA SER A 66 1.33 10.31 -11.54
C SER A 66 1.46 9.20 -12.58
N ARG A 67 1.05 7.97 -12.22
CA ARG A 67 1.06 6.84 -13.15
C ARG A 67 0.15 7.04 -14.36
N HIS A 68 -0.99 7.73 -14.19
CA HIS A 68 -1.92 7.98 -15.27
C HIS A 68 -1.40 9.03 -16.27
N GLY A 69 -0.67 10.04 -15.79
CA GLY A 69 -0.13 11.10 -16.64
C GLY A 69 1.19 10.71 -17.32
N ASN A 70 2.06 10.05 -16.58
CA ASN A 70 3.41 9.68 -17.05
C ASN A 70 3.86 8.34 -16.44
N PRO A 71 3.38 7.20 -16.96
CA PRO A 71 3.70 5.89 -16.43
C PRO A 71 5.19 5.57 -16.48
N LYS A 72 5.90 6.00 -17.52
CA LYS A 72 7.35 5.75 -17.65
C LYS A 72 8.13 6.39 -16.51
N ASP A 73 7.90 7.68 -16.25
CA ASP A 73 8.62 8.41 -15.20
C ASP A 73 8.20 7.91 -13.81
N HIS A 74 6.93 7.51 -13.63
CA HIS A 74 6.46 6.88 -12.40
C HIS A 74 7.27 5.61 -12.07
N TYR A 75 7.41 4.69 -13.01
CA TYR A 75 8.11 3.43 -12.75
C TYR A 75 9.63 3.60 -12.64
N ILE A 76 10.22 4.55 -13.38
CA ILE A 76 11.64 4.91 -13.20
C ILE A 76 11.88 5.51 -11.81
N ALA A 77 11.01 6.41 -11.34
CA ALA A 77 11.10 7.00 -10.01
C ALA A 77 10.90 5.94 -8.91
N LEU A 78 9.94 5.04 -9.06
CA LEU A 78 9.72 3.92 -8.16
C LEU A 78 10.97 3.04 -8.05
N TRP A 79 11.56 2.67 -9.19
CA TRP A 79 12.79 1.86 -9.20
C TRP A 79 13.95 2.57 -8.49
N LYS A 80 14.17 3.86 -8.77
CA LYS A 80 15.20 4.65 -8.11
C LYS A 80 14.99 4.73 -6.60
N ALA A 81 13.75 4.98 -6.15
CA ALA A 81 13.40 5.05 -4.74
C ALA A 81 13.63 3.70 -4.03
N LEU A 82 13.20 2.60 -4.64
CA LEU A 82 13.39 1.25 -4.07
C LEU A 82 14.86 0.86 -3.99
N ARG A 83 15.66 1.19 -5.00
CA ARG A 83 17.12 0.94 -5.00
C ARG A 83 17.84 1.76 -3.94
N ALA A 84 17.52 3.05 -3.82
CA ALA A 84 18.16 3.94 -2.86
C ALA A 84 17.77 3.63 -1.40
N GLY A 85 16.53 3.22 -1.18
CA GLY A 85 16.01 2.95 0.17
C GLY A 85 16.50 1.64 0.79
N HIS A 86 16.94 0.66 -0.02
CA HIS A 86 17.36 -0.67 0.46
C HIS A 86 16.32 -1.32 1.39
N TYR A 87 15.08 -1.40 0.95
CA TYR A 87 13.96 -1.92 1.74
C TYR A 87 14.04 -3.43 1.90
N ASP A 88 13.70 -3.91 3.11
CA ASP A 88 13.57 -5.33 3.43
C ASP A 88 12.22 -5.88 2.93
N ILE A 89 11.18 -5.04 3.00
CA ILE A 89 9.80 -5.37 2.64
C ILE A 89 9.22 -4.30 1.72
N VAL A 90 8.58 -4.71 0.64
CA VAL A 90 7.63 -3.89 -0.13
C VAL A 90 6.24 -4.43 0.12
N HIS A 91 5.32 -3.57 0.54
CA HIS A 91 3.91 -3.85 0.73
C HIS A 91 3.12 -3.02 -0.27
N ASP A 92 2.70 -3.65 -1.36
CA ASP A 92 2.03 -2.99 -2.49
C ASP A 92 0.51 -3.13 -2.35
N HIS A 93 -0.19 -1.99 -2.41
CA HIS A 93 -1.61 -1.85 -2.18
C HIS A 93 -2.36 -1.56 -3.48
N GLY A 94 -3.27 -2.45 -3.84
CA GLY A 94 -4.04 -2.31 -5.07
C GLY A 94 -5.23 -3.27 -5.16
N SER A 95 -5.77 -3.42 -6.38
CA SER A 95 -6.93 -4.30 -6.62
C SER A 95 -6.85 -5.06 -7.94
N SER A 96 -5.69 -5.07 -8.59
CA SER A 96 -5.53 -5.77 -9.88
C SER A 96 -4.14 -6.34 -10.07
N SER A 97 -4.02 -7.30 -11.00
CA SER A 97 -2.74 -7.91 -11.39
C SER A 97 -1.75 -6.92 -12.02
N MET A 98 -2.13 -5.66 -12.22
CA MET A 98 -1.19 -4.60 -12.61
C MET A 98 -0.12 -4.35 -11.57
N MET A 99 -0.37 -4.69 -10.29
CA MET A 99 0.64 -4.72 -9.22
C MET A 99 1.85 -5.59 -9.57
N ALA A 100 1.73 -6.46 -10.58
CA ALA A 100 2.86 -7.23 -11.10
C ALA A 100 4.03 -6.34 -11.55
N ILE A 101 3.75 -5.13 -12.04
CA ILE A 101 4.78 -4.21 -12.52
C ILE A 101 5.57 -3.66 -11.33
N GLU A 102 4.88 -3.12 -10.31
CA GLU A 102 5.47 -2.57 -9.10
C GLU A 102 6.28 -3.65 -8.34
N LEU A 103 5.71 -4.86 -8.21
CA LEU A 103 6.37 -5.98 -7.53
C LEU A 103 7.56 -6.53 -8.32
N THR A 104 7.53 -6.47 -9.67
CA THR A 104 8.69 -6.79 -10.51
C THR A 104 9.81 -5.78 -10.30
N ILE A 105 9.48 -4.50 -10.27
CA ILE A 105 10.44 -3.43 -9.99
C ILE A 105 11.07 -3.64 -8.61
N ALA A 106 10.26 -3.98 -7.60
CA ALA A 106 10.75 -4.31 -6.26
C ALA A 106 11.71 -5.52 -6.27
N LYS A 107 11.36 -6.59 -7.03
CA LYS A 107 12.22 -7.75 -7.21
C LYS A 107 13.56 -7.38 -7.85
N LEU A 108 13.55 -6.58 -8.92
CA LEU A 108 14.74 -6.11 -9.61
C LEU A 108 15.57 -5.14 -8.75
N ALA A 109 14.92 -4.40 -7.86
CA ALA A 109 15.59 -3.56 -6.85
C ALA A 109 16.26 -4.37 -5.74
N GLY A 110 16.05 -5.69 -5.66
CA GLY A 110 16.64 -6.59 -4.68
C GLY A 110 15.80 -6.82 -3.43
N VAL A 111 14.54 -6.34 -3.40
CA VAL A 111 13.64 -6.56 -2.26
C VAL A 111 13.19 -8.00 -2.21
N LYS A 112 13.48 -8.67 -1.08
CA LYS A 112 13.20 -10.11 -0.90
C LYS A 112 11.74 -10.38 -0.54
N SER A 113 11.17 -9.60 0.37
CA SER A 113 9.78 -9.73 0.80
C SER A 113 8.88 -8.75 0.02
N ARG A 114 7.97 -9.28 -0.78
CA ARG A 114 7.06 -8.52 -1.65
C ARG A 114 5.64 -8.95 -1.39
N ILE A 115 4.91 -8.09 -0.70
CA ILE A 115 3.53 -8.33 -0.28
C ILE A 115 2.60 -7.68 -1.30
N ALA A 116 1.67 -8.45 -1.85
CA ALA A 116 0.55 -7.93 -2.63
C ALA A 116 -0.69 -7.88 -1.73
N HIS A 117 -1.32 -6.70 -1.58
CA HIS A 117 -2.50 -6.51 -0.74
C HIS A 117 -3.71 -6.06 -1.56
N SER A 118 -4.71 -6.92 -1.63
CA SER A 118 -5.95 -6.67 -2.36
C SER A 118 -6.97 -5.89 -1.51
N HIS A 119 -7.48 -4.78 -2.06
CA HIS A 119 -8.45 -3.91 -1.36
C HIS A 119 -9.82 -3.86 -2.03
N ASN A 120 -10.00 -4.49 -3.18
CA ASN A 120 -11.27 -4.47 -3.91
C ASN A 120 -11.49 -5.76 -4.68
N SER A 121 -12.74 -6.07 -5.00
CA SER A 121 -13.17 -7.23 -5.79
C SER A 121 -13.45 -6.88 -7.26
N ASN A 122 -12.85 -5.79 -7.75
CA ASN A 122 -13.01 -5.36 -9.13
C ASN A 122 -11.83 -4.46 -9.57
N CYS A 123 -11.66 -4.25 -10.88
CA CYS A 123 -10.70 -3.30 -11.43
C CYS A 123 -11.20 -2.69 -12.75
N PRO A 124 -10.75 -1.45 -13.10
CA PRO A 124 -11.20 -0.77 -14.33
C PRO A 124 -10.80 -1.49 -15.61
N ASN A 125 -9.64 -2.14 -15.64
CA ASN A 125 -9.11 -2.76 -16.85
C ASN A 125 -8.99 -4.29 -16.73
N MET A 126 -10.13 -4.97 -16.98
CA MET A 126 -10.21 -6.43 -16.92
C MET A 126 -9.32 -7.15 -17.92
N LYS A 127 -9.08 -6.57 -19.11
CA LYS A 127 -8.23 -7.22 -20.14
C LYS A 127 -6.79 -7.29 -19.64
N VAL A 128 -6.25 -6.16 -19.18
CA VAL A 128 -4.90 -6.10 -18.63
C VAL A 128 -4.77 -6.94 -17.35
N HIS A 129 -5.78 -6.90 -16.47
CA HIS A 129 -5.82 -7.75 -15.29
C HIS A 129 -5.67 -9.23 -15.65
N LYS A 130 -6.52 -9.74 -16.56
CA LYS A 130 -6.47 -11.15 -16.97
C LYS A 130 -5.15 -11.53 -17.65
N LEU A 131 -4.61 -10.63 -18.48
CA LEU A 131 -3.34 -10.86 -19.17
C LEU A 131 -2.15 -10.97 -18.20
N LEU A 132 -2.11 -10.11 -17.19
CA LEU A 132 -1.01 -10.06 -16.23
C LEU A 132 -1.17 -11.07 -15.09
N ASN A 133 -2.36 -11.62 -14.84
CA ASN A 133 -2.63 -12.47 -13.69
C ASN A 133 -1.72 -13.71 -13.57
N PRO A 134 -1.40 -14.47 -14.64
CA PRO A 134 -0.49 -15.60 -14.54
C PRO A 134 0.92 -15.18 -14.08
N TYR A 135 1.42 -14.07 -14.62
CA TYR A 135 2.71 -13.53 -14.23
C TYR A 135 2.69 -12.92 -12.82
N PHE A 136 1.63 -12.19 -12.47
CA PHE A 136 1.44 -11.61 -11.14
C PHE A 136 1.63 -12.64 -10.03
N ARG A 137 1.12 -13.86 -10.22
CA ARG A 137 1.25 -14.97 -9.26
C ARG A 137 2.68 -15.43 -9.01
N THR A 138 3.63 -15.03 -9.83
CA THR A 138 5.04 -15.42 -9.72
C THR A 138 5.93 -14.35 -9.07
N VAL A 139 5.42 -13.13 -8.88
CA VAL A 139 6.26 -11.99 -8.46
C VAL A 139 6.08 -11.56 -7.00
N TYR A 140 4.94 -11.80 -6.37
CA TYR A 140 4.77 -11.58 -4.94
C TYR A 140 5.31 -12.78 -4.13
N THR A 141 5.65 -12.55 -2.87
CA THR A 141 6.08 -13.58 -1.91
C THR A 141 5.02 -13.85 -0.85
N LYS A 142 4.09 -12.92 -0.67
CA LYS A 142 2.97 -13.00 0.27
C LYS A 142 1.75 -12.32 -0.33
N ALA A 143 0.58 -12.93 -0.17
CA ALA A 143 -0.70 -12.38 -0.58
C ALA A 143 -1.54 -12.03 0.64
N LEU A 144 -2.02 -10.79 0.71
CA LEU A 144 -2.95 -10.29 1.72
C LEU A 144 -4.19 -9.72 1.05
N ALA A 145 -5.31 -9.74 1.76
CA ALA A 145 -6.54 -9.11 1.31
C ALA A 145 -7.29 -8.48 2.49
N CYS A 146 -7.95 -7.35 2.26
CA CYS A 146 -8.80 -6.70 3.29
C CYS A 146 -10.04 -7.51 3.66
N GLY A 147 -10.39 -8.52 2.87
CA GLY A 147 -11.52 -9.43 3.10
C GLY A 147 -11.57 -10.56 2.07
N GLN A 148 -12.41 -11.55 2.34
CA GLN A 148 -12.49 -12.77 1.53
C GLN A 148 -12.82 -12.49 0.06
N LEU A 149 -13.74 -11.56 -0.23
CA LEU A 149 -14.13 -11.22 -1.61
C LEU A 149 -12.97 -10.60 -2.40
N ALA A 150 -12.23 -9.68 -1.78
CA ALA A 150 -11.09 -9.04 -2.41
C ALA A 150 -9.94 -10.03 -2.66
N GLY A 151 -9.75 -10.98 -1.75
CA GLY A 151 -8.75 -12.03 -1.89
C GLY A 151 -9.10 -13.05 -2.99
N ASN A 152 -10.31 -13.57 -2.98
CA ASN A 152 -10.81 -14.51 -4.00
C ASN A 152 -10.71 -13.88 -5.41
N TRP A 153 -11.05 -12.60 -5.51
CA TRP A 153 -10.95 -11.84 -6.76
C TRP A 153 -9.53 -11.82 -7.34
N LEU A 154 -8.53 -11.47 -6.52
CA LEU A 154 -7.18 -11.24 -7.04
C LEU A 154 -6.30 -12.49 -7.06
N PHE A 155 -6.41 -13.32 -6.03
CA PHE A 155 -5.51 -14.45 -5.81
C PHE A 155 -6.15 -15.82 -6.09
N GLY A 156 -7.50 -15.88 -6.17
CA GLY A 156 -8.25 -17.14 -6.15
C GLY A 156 -8.42 -17.69 -4.75
N GLU A 157 -9.29 -18.67 -4.60
CA GLU A 157 -9.66 -19.24 -3.31
C GLU A 157 -8.44 -19.81 -2.55
N ASN A 158 -8.38 -19.55 -1.25
CA ASN A 158 -7.39 -20.10 -0.31
C ASN A 158 -5.90 -19.79 -0.60
N ASN A 159 -5.61 -18.80 -1.44
CA ASN A 159 -4.23 -18.43 -1.79
C ASN A 159 -3.75 -17.12 -1.14
N PHE A 160 -4.40 -16.67 -0.07
CA PHE A 160 -4.10 -15.41 0.62
C PHE A 160 -4.48 -15.48 2.09
N GLU A 161 -3.99 -14.53 2.87
CA GLU A 161 -4.42 -14.30 4.24
C GLU A 161 -5.30 -13.04 4.30
N VAL A 162 -6.34 -13.08 5.13
CA VAL A 162 -7.18 -11.90 5.38
C VAL A 162 -6.53 -11.04 6.45
N LEU A 163 -6.19 -9.81 6.09
CA LEU A 163 -5.78 -8.74 7.00
C LEU A 163 -6.86 -7.65 6.93
N PRO A 164 -7.80 -7.63 7.88
CA PRO A 164 -8.88 -6.63 7.88
C PRO A 164 -8.36 -5.22 7.98
N ASN A 165 -9.09 -4.26 7.39
CA ASN A 165 -8.78 -2.84 7.52
C ASN A 165 -8.83 -2.42 8.98
N GLY A 166 -7.68 -2.02 9.53
CA GLY A 166 -7.60 -1.49 10.90
C GLY A 166 -8.05 -0.03 10.96
N PHE A 167 -8.73 0.33 12.06
CA PHE A 167 -9.06 1.72 12.39
C PHE A 167 -9.07 1.91 13.91
N HIS A 168 -8.87 3.14 14.35
CA HIS A 168 -8.94 3.48 15.76
C HIS A 168 -10.41 3.53 16.20
N THR A 169 -10.81 2.61 17.07
CA THR A 169 -12.20 2.52 17.56
C THR A 169 -12.61 3.72 18.39
N ASP A 170 -11.65 4.36 19.05
CA ASP A 170 -11.90 5.55 19.89
C ASP A 170 -12.42 6.75 19.09
N ASP A 171 -12.05 6.85 17.80
CA ASP A 171 -12.52 7.88 16.88
C ASP A 171 -14.02 7.74 16.56
N PHE A 172 -14.62 6.59 16.88
CA PHE A 172 -16.03 6.26 16.61
C PHE A 172 -16.86 6.11 17.90
N THR A 173 -16.35 6.60 19.04
CA THR A 173 -17.12 6.58 20.28
C THR A 173 -18.32 7.51 20.19
N PHE A 174 -19.45 7.06 20.76
CA PHE A 174 -20.67 7.86 20.73
C PHE A 174 -20.50 9.19 21.46
N SER A 175 -20.72 10.29 20.75
CA SER A 175 -20.76 11.64 21.31
C SER A 175 -22.16 12.26 21.15
N LYS A 176 -22.85 12.47 22.28
CA LYS A 176 -24.15 13.13 22.27
C LYS A 176 -24.08 14.55 21.67
N LYS A 177 -22.99 15.27 21.97
CA LYS A 177 -22.74 16.62 21.44
C LYS A 177 -22.65 16.64 19.91
N GLU A 178 -21.89 15.72 19.34
CA GLU A 178 -21.72 15.63 17.89
C GLU A 178 -23.01 15.16 17.20
N ARG A 179 -23.70 14.18 17.78
CA ARG A 179 -25.01 13.76 17.28
C ARG A 179 -26.00 14.90 17.24
N ASP A 180 -26.07 15.69 18.29
CA ASP A 180 -27.05 16.80 18.41
C ASP A 180 -26.68 17.99 17.50
N ALA A 181 -25.38 18.12 17.10
CA ALA A 181 -24.92 19.11 16.14
C ALA A 181 -25.24 18.76 14.67
N VAL A 182 -25.43 17.48 14.36
CA VAL A 182 -25.72 16.97 12.99
C VAL A 182 -27.23 16.83 12.75
N ARG A 183 -28.08 16.88 13.79
CA ARG A 183 -29.55 16.80 13.71
C ARG A 183 -30.22 18.18 13.72
#